data_6ae7a0957d8bf259f875fa2314971b23
#
_entry.id   6ae7a0957d8bf259f875fa2314971b23
#
_cell.length_a   1.000
_cell.length_b   1.000
_cell.length_c   1.000
_cell.angle_alpha   90.00
_cell.angle_beta   90.00
_cell.angle_gamma   90.00
#
_symmetry.space_group_name_H-M   'P 1'
#
loop_
_entity.id
_entity.type
_entity.pdbx_description
1 polymer ?
#
loop_
_entity_poly.entity_id
_entity_poly.type
_entity_poly.pdbx_seq_one_letter_code
_entity_poly.pdbx_strand_id
1 'polypeptide(L)'
;MAYIFNPQLDLSFERIIDVPRERVWQAWTQPERLKPWFCPLPWKTIDCEIDLRPGGIFRTTMLSPEGQEFPNAGCYLEVIENKKLVWTNALLPGFRPAPATQGGHGDFAFTATIALSDHGSGTRYTATVIHADEASCKQHAAMGFKEGWGKALDQLVAMIKTGQVTA
;
A
#
# COMPACT_ATOMS: atom_id res chain seq x y z
N MET A 1 -10.36 12.19 18.38
CA MET A 1 -11.59 11.90 17.63
C MET A 1 -11.36 10.63 16.81
N ALA A 2 -12.31 9.71 16.81
CA ALA A 2 -12.14 8.48 16.01
C ALA A 2 -12.27 8.81 14.52
N TYR A 3 -11.49 8.12 13.68
CA TYR A 3 -11.62 8.22 12.23
C TYR A 3 -13.02 7.78 11.78
N ILE A 4 -13.64 8.57 10.91
CA ILE A 4 -14.92 8.26 10.29
C ILE A 4 -14.71 8.27 8.77
N PHE A 5 -15.07 7.19 8.09
CA PHE A 5 -14.97 7.09 6.64
C PHE A 5 -15.81 8.16 5.94
N ASN A 6 -15.18 8.90 5.04
CA ASN A 6 -15.82 9.92 4.22
C ASN A 6 -15.71 9.54 2.74
N PRO A 7 -16.81 9.14 2.08
CA PRO A 7 -16.75 8.65 0.70
C PRO A 7 -16.29 9.68 -0.34
N GLN A 8 -16.23 10.97 0.02
CA GLN A 8 -15.70 12.02 -0.86
C GLN A 8 -14.17 12.14 -0.77
N LEU A 9 -13.57 11.67 0.33
CA LEU A 9 -12.13 11.80 0.60
C LEU A 9 -11.42 10.47 0.68
N ASP A 10 -12.15 9.37 0.85
CA ASP A 10 -11.59 8.08 1.21
C ASP A 10 -11.96 7.00 0.22
N LEU A 11 -11.00 6.10 -0.04
CA LEU A 11 -11.20 4.88 -0.81
C LEU A 11 -10.91 3.68 0.09
N SER A 12 -11.72 2.64 -0.02
CA SER A 12 -11.53 1.43 0.77
C SER A 12 -12.04 0.21 0.01
N PHE A 13 -11.39 -0.93 0.26
CA PHE A 13 -11.95 -2.22 -0.10
C PHE A 13 -11.60 -3.27 0.95
N GLU A 14 -12.43 -4.30 1.03
CA GLU A 14 -12.23 -5.44 1.92
C GLU A 14 -12.31 -6.73 1.13
N ARG A 15 -11.41 -7.68 1.43
CA ARG A 15 -11.45 -9.02 0.90
C ARG A 15 -11.16 -10.05 1.97
N ILE A 16 -11.82 -11.22 1.84
CA ILE A 16 -11.42 -12.42 2.54
C ILE A 16 -10.44 -13.16 1.64
N ILE A 17 -9.22 -13.38 2.13
CA ILE A 17 -8.15 -14.05 1.39
C ILE A 17 -7.76 -15.34 2.09
N ASP A 18 -7.44 -16.36 1.29
CA ASP A 18 -7.21 -17.72 1.76
C ASP A 18 -5.72 -17.97 2.07
N VAL A 19 -5.14 -17.08 2.88
CA VAL A 19 -3.77 -17.20 3.38
C VAL A 19 -3.72 -16.61 4.80
N PRO A 20 -2.84 -17.12 5.69
CA PRO A 20 -2.79 -16.64 7.07
C PRO A 20 -2.22 -15.22 7.15
N ARG A 21 -2.71 -14.44 8.11
CA ARG A 21 -2.34 -13.02 8.26
C ARG A 21 -0.87 -12.80 8.55
N GLU A 22 -0.20 -13.74 9.19
CA GLU A 22 1.25 -13.68 9.44
C GLU A 22 2.04 -13.65 8.13
N ARG A 23 1.59 -14.40 7.13
CA ARG A 23 2.19 -14.41 5.80
C ARG A 23 1.91 -13.11 5.04
N VAL A 24 0.69 -12.57 5.18
CA VAL A 24 0.34 -11.26 4.61
C VAL A 24 1.19 -10.16 5.23
N TRP A 25 1.36 -10.18 6.55
CA TRP A 25 2.23 -9.25 7.27
C TRP A 25 3.67 -9.30 6.78
N GLN A 26 4.25 -10.49 6.65
CA GLN A 26 5.59 -10.68 6.12
C GLN A 26 5.74 -10.13 4.68
N ALA A 27 4.73 -10.35 3.84
CA ALA A 27 4.72 -9.83 2.47
C ALA A 27 4.73 -8.29 2.43
N TRP A 28 4.08 -7.63 3.38
CA TRP A 28 4.05 -6.17 3.49
C TRP A 28 5.28 -5.56 4.17
N THR A 29 5.99 -6.30 5.00
CA THR A 29 7.00 -5.74 5.91
C THR A 29 8.43 -6.19 5.64
N GLN A 30 8.65 -7.15 4.76
CA GLN A 30 9.97 -7.62 4.36
C GLN A 30 10.25 -7.21 2.91
N PRO A 31 11.30 -6.41 2.62
CA PRO A 31 11.56 -5.88 1.27
C PRO A 31 11.58 -6.95 0.18
N GLU A 32 12.26 -8.07 0.42
CA GLU A 32 12.36 -9.15 -0.57
C GLU A 32 11.02 -9.86 -0.83
N ARG A 33 10.11 -9.82 0.15
CA ARG A 33 8.77 -10.40 0.01
C ARG A 33 7.77 -9.38 -0.55
N LEU A 34 8.03 -8.09 -0.42
CA LEU A 34 7.16 -7.04 -0.94
C LEU A 34 7.37 -6.83 -2.44
N LYS A 35 8.60 -6.78 -2.90
CA LYS A 35 8.94 -6.45 -4.30
C LYS A 35 8.19 -7.28 -5.35
N PRO A 36 7.99 -8.61 -5.19
CA PRO A 36 7.38 -9.41 -6.26
C PRO A 36 5.92 -9.08 -6.57
N TRP A 37 5.16 -8.53 -5.62
CA TRP A 37 3.69 -8.37 -5.79
C TRP A 37 3.20 -6.93 -5.69
N PHE A 38 4.02 -5.98 -5.21
CA PHE A 38 3.58 -4.65 -4.75
C PHE A 38 2.94 -3.77 -5.81
N CYS A 39 3.19 -4.02 -7.08
CA CYS A 39 2.48 -3.34 -8.16
C CYS A 39 1.95 -4.35 -9.20
N PRO A 40 0.82 -4.03 -9.89
CA PRO A 40 0.26 -4.93 -10.88
C PRO A 40 1.21 -5.16 -12.05
N LEU A 41 1.44 -6.42 -12.43
CA LEU A 41 2.17 -6.75 -13.64
C LEU A 41 1.50 -6.10 -14.88
N PRO A 42 2.24 -5.62 -15.87
CA PRO A 42 3.69 -5.79 -16.08
C PRO A 42 4.60 -4.79 -15.36
N TRP A 43 4.07 -3.90 -14.54
CA TRP A 43 4.87 -3.04 -13.67
C TRP A 43 5.66 -3.87 -12.67
N LYS A 44 6.81 -3.38 -12.24
CA LYS A 44 7.68 -4.06 -11.26
C LYS A 44 8.07 -3.11 -10.15
N THR A 45 8.29 -3.65 -8.95
CA THR A 45 8.92 -2.94 -7.84
C THR A 45 10.37 -3.40 -7.78
N ILE A 46 11.30 -2.52 -8.15
CA ILE A 46 12.72 -2.86 -8.32
C ILE A 46 13.56 -2.56 -7.08
N ASP A 47 13.06 -1.70 -6.19
CA ASP A 47 13.75 -1.36 -4.95
C ASP A 47 12.74 -1.12 -3.83
N CYS A 48 13.14 -1.46 -2.60
CA CYS A 48 12.32 -1.30 -1.41
C CYS A 48 13.20 -1.16 -0.17
N GLU A 49 12.91 -0.14 0.63
CA GLU A 49 13.54 0.07 1.93
C GLU A 49 12.47 0.25 3.00
N ILE A 50 12.57 -0.52 4.06
CA ILE A 50 11.61 -0.54 5.17
C ILE A 50 12.35 -0.42 6.49
N ASP A 51 12.03 0.63 7.27
CA ASP A 51 12.35 0.74 8.69
C ASP A 51 11.02 0.64 9.44
N LEU A 52 10.71 -0.56 9.93
CA LEU A 52 9.36 -0.93 10.42
C LEU A 52 9.11 -0.41 11.83
N ARG A 53 8.92 0.89 11.94
CA ARG A 53 8.58 1.60 13.20
C ARG A 53 7.90 2.92 12.87
N PRO A 54 7.10 3.49 13.79
CA PRO A 54 6.59 4.85 13.62
C PRO A 54 7.75 5.83 13.36
N GLY A 55 7.62 6.66 12.33
CA GLY A 55 8.68 7.57 11.88
C GLY A 55 9.73 6.94 10.97
N GLY A 56 9.70 5.62 10.77
CA GLY A 56 10.62 4.92 9.87
C GLY A 56 10.27 5.09 8.40
N ILE A 57 11.25 4.85 7.54
CA ILE A 57 11.07 4.97 6.09
C ILE A 57 10.26 3.81 5.51
N PHE A 58 9.37 4.14 4.59
CA PHE A 58 8.81 3.20 3.62
C PHE A 58 9.07 3.76 2.23
N ARG A 59 10.05 3.19 1.54
CA ARG A 59 10.46 3.63 0.20
C ARG A 59 10.35 2.49 -0.78
N THR A 60 9.76 2.76 -1.92
CA THR A 60 9.69 1.83 -3.05
C THR A 60 10.04 2.57 -4.34
N THR A 61 10.59 1.84 -5.30
CA THR A 61 10.77 2.32 -6.66
C THR A 61 10.05 1.37 -7.61
N MET A 62 9.06 1.88 -8.32
CA MET A 62 8.32 1.14 -9.33
C MET A 62 8.94 1.40 -10.70
N LEU A 63 8.95 0.37 -11.55
CA LEU A 63 9.42 0.44 -12.93
C LEU A 63 8.24 0.19 -13.86
N SER A 64 7.99 1.15 -14.77
CA SER A 64 6.96 0.98 -15.80
C SER A 64 7.41 -0.01 -16.88
N PRO A 65 6.47 -0.56 -17.68
CA PRO A 65 6.82 -1.40 -18.83
C PRO A 65 7.74 -0.72 -19.86
N GLU A 66 7.69 0.63 -19.92
CA GLU A 66 8.51 1.44 -20.80
C GLU A 66 9.91 1.72 -20.24
N GLY A 67 10.19 1.28 -19.02
CA GLY A 67 11.49 1.46 -18.37
C GLY A 67 11.64 2.76 -17.56
N GLN A 68 10.56 3.47 -17.29
CA GLN A 68 10.59 4.67 -16.45
C GLN A 68 10.48 4.29 -14.97
N GLU A 69 11.33 4.89 -14.14
CA GLU A 69 11.34 4.68 -12.69
C GLU A 69 10.46 5.72 -11.98
N PHE A 70 9.71 5.25 -10.98
CA PHE A 70 8.86 6.06 -10.11
C PHE A 70 9.22 5.81 -8.66
N PRO A 71 10.16 6.59 -8.10
CA PRO A 71 10.50 6.48 -6.68
C PRO A 71 9.41 7.10 -5.81
N ASN A 72 9.06 6.40 -4.74
CA ASN A 72 8.10 6.87 -3.74
C ASN A 72 8.70 6.68 -2.34
N ALA A 73 8.68 7.72 -1.54
CA ALA A 73 9.13 7.68 -0.17
C ALA A 73 8.01 8.13 0.76
N GLY A 74 7.89 7.45 1.90
CA GLY A 74 6.90 7.76 2.91
C GLY A 74 7.39 7.43 4.29
N CYS A 75 6.51 7.62 5.26
CA CYS A 75 6.78 7.48 6.66
C CYS A 75 5.74 6.56 7.29
N TYR A 76 6.17 5.56 8.05
CA TYR A 76 5.26 4.77 8.87
C TYR A 76 4.71 5.61 10.01
N LEU A 77 3.44 5.44 10.31
CA LEU A 77 2.73 6.13 11.39
C LEU A 77 2.35 5.19 12.52
N GLU A 78 1.88 3.98 12.18
CA GLU A 78 1.46 2.98 13.14
C GLU A 78 1.85 1.59 12.65
N VAL A 79 2.40 0.78 13.54
CA VAL A 79 2.82 -0.59 13.25
C VAL A 79 2.34 -1.47 14.38
N ILE A 80 1.36 -2.34 14.12
CA ILE A 80 0.86 -3.33 15.07
C ILE A 80 1.01 -4.69 14.39
N GLU A 81 1.95 -5.49 14.85
CA GLU A 81 2.33 -6.76 14.23
C GLU A 81 1.12 -7.65 13.95
N ASN A 82 1.03 -8.14 12.71
CA ASN A 82 -0.03 -9.00 12.19
C ASN A 82 -1.45 -8.40 12.23
N LYS A 83 -1.58 -7.10 12.50
CA LYS A 83 -2.90 -6.45 12.65
C LYS A 83 -3.08 -5.18 11.85
N LYS A 84 -2.09 -4.28 11.88
CA LYS A 84 -2.29 -2.95 11.29
C LYS A 84 -0.98 -2.30 10.88
N LEU A 85 -0.99 -1.76 9.68
CA LEU A 85 0.11 -0.99 9.12
C LEU A 85 -0.43 0.31 8.56
N VAL A 86 0.09 1.44 9.00
CA VAL A 86 -0.30 2.78 8.51
C VAL A 86 0.93 3.52 8.04
N TRP A 87 0.87 4.07 6.84
CA TRP A 87 1.92 4.94 6.31
C TRP A 87 1.34 6.10 5.52
N THR A 88 2.15 7.11 5.27
CA THR A 88 1.77 8.28 4.48
C THR A 88 2.95 8.76 3.64
N ASN A 89 2.65 9.35 2.48
CA ASN A 89 3.63 10.09 1.69
C ASN A 89 3.59 11.61 1.97
N ALA A 90 2.70 12.06 2.85
CA ALA A 90 2.65 13.45 3.33
C ALA A 90 3.79 13.78 4.31
N LEU A 91 4.48 12.74 4.80
CA LEU A 91 5.64 12.87 5.69
C LEU A 91 6.81 12.06 5.12
N LEU A 92 8.01 12.59 5.31
CA LEU A 92 9.28 11.89 5.15
C LEU A 92 9.67 11.22 6.47
N PRO A 93 10.69 10.35 6.49
CA PRO A 93 11.18 9.72 7.72
C PRO A 93 11.43 10.74 8.84
N GLY A 94 11.16 10.35 10.08
CA GLY A 94 11.24 11.22 11.24
C GLY A 94 10.05 12.18 11.36
N PHE A 95 8.93 11.87 10.70
CA PHE A 95 7.72 12.70 10.71
C PHE A 95 7.90 14.08 10.09
N ARG A 96 8.92 14.27 9.26
CA ARG A 96 9.14 15.56 8.60
C ARG A 96 8.08 15.77 7.51
N PRO A 97 7.40 16.93 7.49
CA PRO A 97 6.49 17.24 6.40
C PRO A 97 7.18 17.14 5.04
N ALA A 98 6.56 16.39 4.13
CA ALA A 98 7.04 16.30 2.75
C ALA A 98 6.82 17.64 2.03
N PRO A 99 7.64 17.96 1.00
CA PRO A 99 7.36 19.11 0.14
C PRO A 99 5.96 19.02 -0.47
N ALA A 100 5.35 20.18 -0.75
CA ALA A 100 4.06 20.22 -1.43
C ALA A 100 4.14 19.50 -2.78
N THR A 101 3.07 18.79 -3.12
CA THR A 101 2.96 18.12 -4.41
C THR A 101 2.92 19.13 -5.55
N GLN A 102 3.53 18.78 -6.69
CA GLN A 102 3.63 19.66 -7.86
C GLN A 102 2.38 19.59 -8.75
N GLY A 103 1.42 18.72 -8.44
CA GLY A 103 0.16 18.59 -9.16
C GLY A 103 0.25 17.80 -10.47
N GLY A 104 1.14 16.83 -10.56
CA GLY A 104 1.20 15.88 -11.67
C GLY A 104 0.24 14.70 -11.49
N HIS A 105 0.14 13.86 -12.52
CA HIS A 105 -0.64 12.63 -12.48
C HIS A 105 -0.09 11.69 -11.38
N GLY A 106 -0.93 11.34 -10.43
CA GLY A 106 -0.53 10.52 -9.28
C GLY A 106 0.26 11.28 -8.19
N ASP A 107 0.46 12.59 -8.35
CA ASP A 107 1.18 13.42 -7.39
C ASP A 107 0.22 14.04 -6.37
N PHE A 108 -0.24 13.25 -5.43
CA PHE A 108 -1.09 13.68 -4.34
C PHE A 108 -0.70 13.01 -3.03
N ALA A 109 -0.92 13.71 -1.91
CA ALA A 109 -0.69 13.15 -0.59
C ALA A 109 -1.83 12.20 -0.18
N PHE A 110 -1.48 11.10 0.46
CA PHE A 110 -2.45 10.17 1.02
C PHE A 110 -1.88 9.46 2.26
N THR A 111 -2.78 8.94 3.08
CA THR A 111 -2.43 8.01 4.16
C THR A 111 -3.13 6.70 3.91
N ALA A 112 -2.37 5.61 3.94
CA ALA A 112 -2.87 4.27 3.69
C ALA A 112 -2.85 3.43 4.97
N THR A 113 -3.90 2.63 5.15
CA THR A 113 -4.02 1.67 6.24
C THR A 113 -4.29 0.28 5.67
N ILE A 114 -3.47 -0.69 6.08
CA ILE A 114 -3.76 -2.11 5.90
C ILE A 114 -4.15 -2.67 7.25
N ALA A 115 -5.35 -3.22 7.34
CA ALA A 115 -5.85 -3.87 8.55
C ALA A 115 -6.08 -5.36 8.28
N LEU A 116 -5.60 -6.19 9.19
CA LEU A 116 -5.64 -7.66 9.10
C LEU A 116 -6.34 -8.24 10.32
N SER A 117 -7.25 -9.16 10.11
CA SER A 117 -7.84 -9.97 11.18
C SER A 117 -8.05 -11.40 10.69
N ASP A 118 -8.13 -12.34 11.63
CA ASP A 118 -8.38 -13.73 11.28
C ASP A 118 -9.79 -13.93 10.73
N HIS A 119 -9.90 -14.77 9.72
CA HIS A 119 -11.18 -15.24 9.18
C HIS A 119 -11.05 -16.73 8.87
N GLY A 120 -11.44 -17.57 9.82
CA GLY A 120 -11.15 -19.00 9.75
C GLY A 120 -9.63 -19.23 9.70
N SER A 121 -9.15 -19.99 8.71
CA SER A 121 -7.72 -20.19 8.43
C SER A 121 -7.12 -19.11 7.55
N GLY A 122 -7.93 -18.18 7.04
CA GLY A 122 -7.53 -17.08 6.17
C GLY A 122 -7.53 -15.73 6.88
N THR A 123 -7.62 -14.68 6.10
CA THR A 123 -7.48 -13.30 6.56
C THR A 123 -8.60 -12.41 6.00
N ARG A 124 -9.21 -11.62 6.86
CA ARG A 124 -9.96 -10.43 6.45
C ARG A 124 -8.96 -9.30 6.24
N TYR A 125 -8.83 -8.88 4.99
CA TYR A 125 -7.91 -7.85 4.54
C TYR A 125 -8.68 -6.60 4.17
N THR A 126 -8.36 -5.48 4.81
CA THR A 126 -8.98 -4.18 4.53
C THR A 126 -7.89 -3.18 4.18
N ALA A 127 -8.02 -2.55 3.02
CA ALA A 127 -7.16 -1.44 2.60
C ALA A 127 -7.99 -0.16 2.55
N THR A 128 -7.52 0.88 3.22
CA THR A 128 -8.15 2.19 3.23
C THR A 128 -7.13 3.26 2.91
N VAL A 129 -7.48 4.17 1.99
CA VAL A 129 -6.62 5.29 1.60
C VAL A 129 -7.41 6.57 1.77
N ILE A 130 -6.88 7.50 2.55
CA ILE A 130 -7.50 8.78 2.84
C ILE A 130 -6.72 9.92 2.20
N HIS A 131 -7.42 10.92 1.70
CA HIS A 131 -6.87 12.03 0.91
C HIS A 131 -7.16 13.37 1.58
N ALA A 132 -6.39 14.39 1.21
CA ALA A 132 -6.56 15.74 1.74
C ALA A 132 -7.79 16.45 1.15
N ASP A 133 -8.17 16.10 -0.07
CA ASP A 133 -9.26 16.75 -0.80
C ASP A 133 -9.96 15.79 -1.77
N GLU A 134 -11.13 16.20 -2.21
CA GLU A 134 -11.97 15.42 -3.12
C GLU A 134 -11.32 15.21 -4.49
N ALA A 135 -10.57 16.18 -4.99
CA ALA A 135 -9.91 16.08 -6.30
C ALA A 135 -8.86 14.96 -6.28
N SER A 136 -8.04 14.88 -5.24
CA SER A 136 -7.06 13.81 -5.05
C SER A 136 -7.72 12.43 -4.93
N CYS A 137 -8.81 12.35 -4.17
CA CYS A 137 -9.58 11.12 -4.03
C CYS A 137 -10.15 10.64 -5.38
N LYS A 138 -10.76 11.54 -6.14
CA LYS A 138 -11.28 11.24 -7.48
C LYS A 138 -10.18 10.83 -8.45
N GLN A 139 -9.03 11.51 -8.42
CA GLN A 139 -7.88 11.16 -9.26
C GLN A 139 -7.37 9.75 -8.93
N HIS A 140 -7.23 9.41 -7.67
CA HIS A 140 -6.77 8.08 -7.26
C HIS A 140 -7.80 7.00 -7.67
N ALA A 141 -9.10 7.26 -7.49
CA ALA A 141 -10.15 6.35 -7.96
C ALA A 141 -10.11 6.15 -9.47
N ALA A 142 -9.92 7.25 -10.24
CA ALA A 142 -9.85 7.21 -11.71
C ALA A 142 -8.59 6.49 -12.24
N MET A 143 -7.52 6.43 -11.46
CA MET A 143 -6.32 5.64 -11.74
C MET A 143 -6.54 4.12 -11.57
N GLY A 144 -7.74 3.69 -11.16
CA GLY A 144 -8.06 2.28 -10.95
C GLY A 144 -7.62 1.75 -9.59
N PHE A 145 -7.90 2.49 -8.51
CA PHE A 145 -7.53 2.07 -7.15
C PHE A 145 -7.99 0.64 -6.82
N LYS A 146 -9.28 0.34 -6.99
CA LYS A 146 -9.81 -1.00 -6.64
C LYS A 146 -9.22 -2.09 -7.51
N GLU A 147 -9.12 -1.85 -8.81
CA GLU A 147 -8.57 -2.79 -9.77
C GLU A 147 -7.07 -3.02 -9.53
N GLY A 148 -6.30 -1.95 -9.37
CA GLY A 148 -4.85 -2.00 -9.19
C GLY A 148 -4.45 -2.63 -7.84
N TRP A 149 -5.02 -2.14 -6.76
CA TRP A 149 -4.75 -2.68 -5.42
C TRP A 149 -5.28 -4.11 -5.27
N GLY A 150 -6.44 -4.40 -5.89
CA GLY A 150 -6.99 -5.75 -5.93
C GLY A 150 -6.13 -6.72 -6.71
N LYS A 151 -5.60 -6.31 -7.87
CA LYS A 151 -4.68 -7.14 -8.65
C LYS A 151 -3.37 -7.40 -7.92
N ALA A 152 -2.81 -6.38 -7.27
CA ALA A 152 -1.61 -6.55 -6.45
C ALA A 152 -1.87 -7.52 -5.29
N LEU A 153 -3.05 -7.45 -4.64
CA LEU A 153 -3.43 -8.40 -3.61
C LEU A 153 -3.55 -9.83 -4.15
N ASP A 154 -4.11 -10.02 -5.34
CA ASP A 154 -4.14 -11.33 -5.99
C ASP A 154 -2.74 -11.88 -6.22
N GLN A 155 -1.80 -11.03 -6.61
CA GLN A 155 -0.38 -11.40 -6.79
C GLN A 155 0.27 -11.78 -5.45
N LEU A 156 -0.03 -11.03 -4.37
CA LEU A 156 0.44 -11.35 -3.02
C LEU A 156 -0.06 -12.75 -2.59
N VAL A 157 -1.33 -13.03 -2.76
CA VAL A 157 -1.93 -14.32 -2.41
C VAL A 157 -1.30 -15.45 -3.23
N ALA A 158 -1.14 -15.26 -4.53
CA ALA A 158 -0.50 -16.25 -5.42
C ALA A 158 0.93 -16.52 -4.99
N MET A 159 1.71 -15.50 -4.66
CA MET A 159 3.08 -15.64 -4.17
C MET A 159 3.13 -16.46 -2.86
N ILE A 160 2.23 -16.19 -1.92
CA ILE A 160 2.20 -16.95 -0.66
C ILE A 160 1.87 -18.42 -0.91
N LYS A 161 0.92 -18.70 -1.81
CA LYS A 161 0.47 -20.08 -2.11
C LYS A 161 1.47 -20.88 -2.94
N THR A 162 2.12 -20.26 -3.92
CA THR A 162 2.91 -20.97 -4.93
C THR A 162 4.39 -20.58 -4.95
N GLY A 163 4.77 -19.50 -4.25
CA GLY A 163 6.10 -18.92 -4.30
C GLY A 163 6.36 -18.09 -5.57
N GLN A 164 5.36 -17.93 -6.46
CA GLN A 164 5.50 -17.19 -7.70
C GLN A 164 4.34 -16.21 -7.89
N VAL A 165 4.64 -15.08 -8.55
CA VAL A 165 3.64 -14.11 -8.98
C VAL A 165 3.28 -14.37 -10.43
N THR A 166 1.98 -14.59 -10.70
CA THR A 166 1.46 -14.78 -12.05
C THR A 166 0.62 -13.58 -12.46
N ALA A 167 0.72 -13.23 -13.72
CA ALA A 167 -0.08 -12.16 -14.30
C ALA A 167 -1.58 -12.53 -14.36
#